data_5171b718111051a6439d203c8e7e4e68
#
_entry.id   5171b718111051a6439d203c8e7e4e68
#
_cell.length_a   1.000
_cell.length_b   1.000
_cell.length_c   1.000
_cell.angle_alpha   90.00
_cell.angle_beta   90.00
_cell.angle_gamma   90.00
#
_symmetry.space_group_name_H-M   'P 1'
#
loop_
_entity.id
_entity.type
_entity.pdbx_description
1 polymer ?
#
loop_
_entity_poly.entity_id
_entity_poly.type
_entity_poly.pdbx_seq_one_letter_code
_entity_poly.pdbx_strand_id
1 'polypeptide(L)'
;MMTLEEILAVPTAASREELDRDIWDGDNCVSYSADGKRLLDAENFPSEITVREGCEVICDEAFAFQDYMAGRKIGEEIPLDERSSYLEKISLPASITHIGAAAFCECGDLVKIKLPTGLLSIGPSAFTDCWQLEKITLPAGTRVIGPGAFQGCINLYQIKLNKALEAIGEDAFDDCESLETIIIPHGTLDYFMKLLPKELHPLLEEL
;
A
#
# COMPACT_ATOMS: atom_id res chain seq x y z
N MET A 1 -6.55 22.62 3.39
CA MET A 1 -6.74 21.14 3.34
C MET A 1 -6.88 20.80 1.88
N MET A 2 -6.08 19.84 1.38
CA MET A 2 -6.17 19.42 -0.02
C MET A 2 -7.56 18.88 -0.34
N THR A 3 -8.08 19.17 -1.51
CA THR A 3 -9.32 18.57 -2.03
C THR A 3 -9.06 17.12 -2.44
N LEU A 4 -10.12 16.35 -2.66
CA LEU A 4 -9.99 14.98 -3.17
C LEU A 4 -9.29 14.96 -4.55
N GLU A 5 -9.65 15.92 -5.42
CA GLU A 5 -9.04 16.08 -6.74
C GLU A 5 -7.54 16.38 -6.65
N GLU A 6 -7.13 17.27 -5.74
CA GLU A 6 -5.71 17.58 -5.50
C GLU A 6 -4.93 16.36 -4.97
N ILE A 7 -5.54 15.53 -4.13
CA ILE A 7 -4.92 14.29 -3.63
C ILE A 7 -4.72 13.29 -4.77
N LEU A 8 -5.74 13.09 -5.60
CA LEU A 8 -5.68 12.16 -6.72
C LEU A 8 -4.78 12.63 -7.86
N ALA A 9 -4.49 13.94 -7.94
CA ALA A 9 -3.63 14.52 -8.96
C ALA A 9 -2.12 14.42 -8.64
N VAL A 10 -1.74 14.00 -7.42
CA VAL A 10 -0.32 13.82 -7.08
C VAL A 10 0.25 12.67 -7.91
N PRO A 11 1.27 12.91 -8.75
CA PRO A 11 1.88 11.85 -9.54
C PRO A 11 2.57 10.83 -8.64
N THR A 12 2.21 9.56 -8.76
CA THR A 12 2.86 8.46 -8.05
C THR A 12 3.80 7.64 -8.95
N ALA A 13 3.55 7.60 -10.26
CA ALA A 13 4.45 6.96 -11.21
C ALA A 13 5.81 7.68 -11.26
N ALA A 14 6.91 6.92 -11.19
CA ALA A 14 8.25 7.44 -11.43
C ALA A 14 8.42 7.78 -12.92
N SER A 15 8.91 8.97 -13.22
CA SER A 15 9.23 9.35 -14.60
C SER A 15 10.60 8.79 -15.01
N ARG A 16 10.80 8.59 -16.32
CA ARG A 16 12.10 8.16 -16.84
C ARG A 16 13.24 9.12 -16.46
N GLU A 17 12.96 10.43 -16.43
CA GLU A 17 13.97 11.43 -16.04
C GLU A 17 14.35 11.30 -14.56
N GLU A 18 13.41 10.95 -13.68
CA GLU A 18 13.69 10.69 -12.27
C GLU A 18 14.55 9.44 -12.10
N LEU A 19 14.24 8.34 -12.81
CA LEU A 19 15.01 7.10 -12.77
C LEU A 19 16.43 7.27 -13.34
N ASP A 20 16.60 8.13 -14.37
CA ASP A 20 17.92 8.43 -14.96
C ASP A 20 18.82 9.30 -14.03
N ARG A 21 18.26 9.90 -12.99
CA ARG A 21 18.93 10.85 -12.06
C ARG A 21 18.68 10.52 -10.59
N ASP A 22 18.33 9.29 -10.31
CA ASP A 22 18.02 8.84 -8.97
C ASP A 22 19.23 8.90 -8.02
N ILE A 23 18.92 8.87 -6.73
CA ILE A 23 19.91 8.71 -5.67
C ILE A 23 19.76 7.32 -5.07
N TRP A 24 20.72 6.46 -5.35
CA TRP A 24 20.77 5.11 -4.81
C TRP A 24 21.17 5.10 -3.33
N ASP A 25 20.34 4.45 -2.49
CA ASP A 25 20.65 4.12 -1.10
C ASP A 25 21.03 2.63 -1.01
N GLY A 26 22.33 2.38 -1.01
CA GLY A 26 22.88 1.01 -1.03
C GLY A 26 22.62 0.22 0.25
N ASP A 27 22.39 0.87 1.39
CA ASP A 27 22.10 0.19 2.66
C ASP A 27 20.68 -0.42 2.68
N ASN A 28 19.73 0.26 2.04
CA ASN A 28 18.33 -0.18 1.95
C ASN A 28 17.98 -0.74 0.56
N CYS A 29 18.89 -0.70 -0.38
CA CYS A 29 18.67 -1.12 -1.77
C CYS A 29 17.47 -0.44 -2.43
N VAL A 30 17.33 0.88 -2.26
CA VAL A 30 16.24 1.70 -2.78
C VAL A 30 16.75 2.93 -3.51
N SER A 31 16.01 3.38 -4.51
CA SER A 31 16.27 4.60 -5.28
C SER A 31 15.33 5.73 -4.88
N TYR A 32 15.88 6.94 -4.78
CA TYR A 32 15.12 8.15 -4.51
C TYR A 32 15.25 9.16 -5.64
N SER A 33 14.22 10.00 -5.84
CA SER A 33 14.34 11.20 -6.68
C SER A 33 15.49 12.11 -6.21
N ALA A 34 16.02 12.94 -7.11
CA ALA A 34 17.16 13.82 -6.85
C ALA A 34 16.95 14.77 -5.65
N ASP A 35 15.71 15.15 -5.34
CA ASP A 35 15.35 15.95 -4.15
C ASP A 35 15.07 15.09 -2.90
N GLY A 36 15.09 13.76 -3.04
CA GLY A 36 14.85 12.79 -1.98
C GLY A 36 13.41 12.68 -1.49
N LYS A 37 12.46 13.30 -2.18
CA LYS A 37 11.05 13.33 -1.77
C LYS A 37 10.24 12.12 -2.22
N ARG A 38 10.72 11.38 -3.19
CA ARG A 38 10.03 10.23 -3.75
C ARG A 38 10.95 9.01 -3.68
N LEU A 39 10.42 7.90 -3.18
CA LEU A 39 11.05 6.59 -3.30
C LEU A 39 10.58 6.01 -4.63
N LEU A 40 11.51 5.81 -5.56
CA LEU A 40 11.21 5.47 -6.95
C LEU A 40 11.12 3.97 -7.17
N ASP A 41 12.08 3.23 -6.62
CA ASP A 41 12.23 1.79 -6.86
C ASP A 41 13.05 1.13 -5.75
N ALA A 42 12.92 -0.18 -5.60
CA ALA A 42 13.70 -1.01 -4.68
C ALA A 42 14.08 -2.33 -5.35
N GLU A 43 15.37 -2.65 -5.34
CA GLU A 43 15.91 -3.87 -5.96
C GLU A 43 16.73 -4.69 -4.96
N ASN A 44 16.46 -6.00 -4.89
CA ASN A 44 17.21 -6.91 -4.01
C ASN A 44 17.32 -6.41 -2.56
N PHE A 45 16.26 -5.83 -2.07
CA PHE A 45 16.22 -5.17 -0.77
C PHE A 45 16.27 -6.17 0.41
N PRO A 46 16.77 -5.74 1.58
CA PRO A 46 16.75 -6.56 2.79
C PRO A 46 15.33 -6.77 3.33
N SER A 47 15.14 -7.76 4.20
CA SER A 47 13.83 -8.03 4.80
C SER A 47 13.30 -6.89 5.70
N GLU A 48 14.18 -6.00 6.16
CA GLU A 48 13.81 -4.81 6.92
C GLU A 48 14.34 -3.55 6.22
N ILE A 49 13.46 -2.58 5.98
CA ILE A 49 13.79 -1.29 5.34
C ILE A 49 13.37 -0.12 6.22
N THR A 50 14.18 0.92 6.21
CA THR A 50 13.82 2.22 6.76
C THR A 50 13.85 3.29 5.68
N VAL A 51 12.68 3.80 5.30
CA VAL A 51 12.57 4.89 4.34
C VAL A 51 13.05 6.19 4.97
N ARG A 52 13.86 6.96 4.23
CA ARG A 52 14.50 8.19 4.73
C ARG A 52 13.49 9.27 5.12
N GLU A 53 13.84 10.05 6.12
CA GLU A 53 13.05 11.22 6.52
C GLU A 53 12.95 12.25 5.38
N GLY A 54 11.76 12.86 5.24
CA GLY A 54 11.48 13.83 4.18
C GLY A 54 10.97 13.22 2.88
N CYS A 55 10.97 11.89 2.73
CA CYS A 55 10.28 11.22 1.64
C CYS A 55 8.76 11.45 1.77
N GLU A 56 8.11 11.87 0.69
CA GLU A 56 6.68 12.25 0.66
C GLU A 56 5.83 11.23 -0.12
N VAL A 57 6.42 10.49 -1.07
CA VAL A 57 5.73 9.57 -1.96
C VAL A 57 6.49 8.25 -2.08
N ILE A 58 5.80 7.13 -1.86
CA ILE A 58 6.25 5.83 -2.36
C ILE A 58 5.67 5.68 -3.75
N CYS A 59 6.52 5.53 -4.76
CA CYS A 59 6.09 5.47 -6.16
C CYS A 59 5.39 4.17 -6.51
N ASP A 60 4.77 4.16 -7.69
CA ASP A 60 4.12 2.97 -8.24
C ASP A 60 5.14 1.83 -8.36
N GLU A 61 4.72 0.63 -7.98
CA GLU A 61 5.49 -0.61 -8.06
C GLU A 61 6.81 -0.62 -7.28
N ALA A 62 7.08 0.37 -6.42
CA ALA A 62 8.39 0.58 -5.78
C ALA A 62 8.95 -0.63 -5.01
N PHE A 63 8.10 -1.44 -4.40
CA PHE A 63 8.46 -2.68 -3.70
C PHE A 63 7.71 -3.90 -4.27
N ALA A 64 7.04 -3.73 -5.41
CA ALA A 64 6.34 -4.83 -6.04
C ALA A 64 7.30 -5.98 -6.33
N PHE A 65 6.84 -7.21 -6.10
CA PHE A 65 7.62 -8.36 -6.51
C PHE A 65 7.82 -8.32 -8.02
N GLN A 66 9.03 -8.03 -8.43
CA GLN A 66 9.44 -8.11 -9.83
C GLN A 66 10.18 -9.41 -10.02
N ASP A 67 9.66 -10.29 -10.89
CA ASP A 67 10.36 -11.53 -11.27
C ASP A 67 11.63 -11.20 -12.07
N TYR A 68 12.66 -10.69 -11.39
CA TYR A 68 14.00 -10.44 -11.95
C TYR A 68 14.82 -11.72 -12.15
N MET A 69 14.21 -12.89 -12.11
CA MET A 69 14.86 -14.09 -12.59
C MET A 69 15.07 -13.98 -14.11
N ALA A 70 16.03 -13.14 -14.49
CA ALA A 70 16.52 -12.99 -15.85
C ALA A 70 16.81 -14.37 -16.43
N GLY A 71 15.92 -14.85 -17.32
CA GLY A 71 16.07 -16.13 -18.00
C GLY A 71 14.85 -17.03 -17.98
N ARG A 72 13.80 -16.75 -17.22
CA ARG A 72 12.53 -17.50 -17.31
C ARG A 72 11.76 -17.09 -18.57
N LYS A 73 11.19 -18.08 -19.26
CA LYS A 73 10.36 -17.84 -20.45
C LYS A 73 9.00 -17.30 -20.02
N ILE A 74 8.47 -16.34 -20.77
CA ILE A 74 7.09 -15.86 -20.61
C ILE A 74 6.15 -17.07 -20.59
N GLY A 75 5.42 -17.26 -19.46
CA GLY A 75 4.46 -18.36 -19.28
C GLY A 75 4.92 -19.51 -18.38
N GLU A 76 6.11 -19.44 -17.77
CA GLU A 76 6.46 -20.35 -16.67
C GLU A 76 5.78 -19.87 -15.38
N GLU A 77 4.93 -20.72 -14.79
CA GLU A 77 4.32 -20.44 -13.48
C GLU A 77 5.41 -20.41 -12.40
N ILE A 78 5.49 -19.32 -11.66
CA ILE A 78 6.35 -19.23 -10.48
C ILE A 78 5.63 -19.94 -9.35
N PRO A 79 6.25 -20.90 -8.66
CA PRO A 79 5.69 -21.49 -7.44
C PRO A 79 5.36 -20.39 -6.42
N LEU A 80 4.24 -20.51 -5.70
CA LEU A 80 3.78 -19.51 -4.71
C LEU A 80 4.84 -19.20 -3.65
N ASP A 81 5.64 -20.19 -3.28
CA ASP A 81 6.75 -20.07 -2.34
C ASP A 81 7.98 -19.31 -2.89
N GLU A 82 8.03 -19.09 -4.21
CA GLU A 82 9.06 -18.29 -4.86
C GLU A 82 8.59 -16.89 -5.28
N ARG A 83 7.29 -16.57 -5.08
CA ARG A 83 6.66 -15.29 -5.50
C ARG A 83 6.72 -14.19 -4.46
N SER A 84 7.31 -14.40 -3.31
CA SER A 84 7.27 -13.45 -2.21
C SER A 84 8.43 -12.47 -2.28
N SER A 85 8.15 -11.19 -2.15
CA SER A 85 9.18 -10.24 -1.75
C SER A 85 9.51 -10.54 -0.29
N TYR A 86 10.78 -10.70 0.04
CA TYR A 86 11.22 -10.98 1.42
C TYR A 86 11.05 -9.79 2.38
N LEU A 87 10.22 -8.80 2.04
CA LEU A 87 9.99 -7.65 2.90
C LEU A 87 9.13 -8.03 4.11
N GLU A 88 9.77 -8.22 5.25
CA GLU A 88 9.07 -8.52 6.51
C GLU A 88 8.65 -7.27 7.26
N LYS A 89 9.42 -6.19 7.14
CA LYS A 89 9.20 -4.96 7.89
C LYS A 89 9.66 -3.72 7.15
N ILE A 90 8.83 -2.70 7.18
CA ILE A 90 9.18 -1.37 6.67
C ILE A 90 8.82 -0.28 7.68
N SER A 91 9.73 0.67 7.85
CA SER A 91 9.53 1.88 8.63
C SER A 91 9.34 3.06 7.69
N LEU A 92 8.17 3.68 7.75
CA LEU A 92 7.79 4.83 6.91
C LEU A 92 7.80 6.12 7.74
N PRO A 93 8.46 7.21 7.26
CA PRO A 93 8.46 8.49 7.93
C PRO A 93 7.07 9.14 7.88
N ALA A 94 6.79 10.01 8.84
CA ALA A 94 5.50 10.72 8.94
C ALA A 94 5.22 11.65 7.76
N SER A 95 6.24 12.01 6.98
CA SER A 95 6.16 12.85 5.78
C SER A 95 5.50 12.17 4.58
N ILE A 96 5.39 10.83 4.56
CA ILE A 96 4.71 10.12 3.47
C ILE A 96 3.24 10.52 3.41
N THR A 97 2.83 11.01 2.26
CA THR A 97 1.46 11.44 1.96
C THR A 97 0.75 10.52 0.96
N HIS A 98 1.50 9.85 0.09
CA HIS A 98 0.93 8.98 -0.95
C HIS A 98 1.72 7.67 -1.05
N ILE A 99 0.97 6.57 -1.16
CA ILE A 99 1.47 5.25 -1.56
C ILE A 99 0.92 4.98 -2.96
N GLY A 100 1.80 4.73 -3.92
CA GLY A 100 1.49 4.57 -5.33
C GLY A 100 0.76 3.26 -5.67
N ALA A 101 0.41 3.12 -6.95
CA ALA A 101 -0.21 1.91 -7.46
C ALA A 101 0.74 0.71 -7.34
N ALA A 102 0.24 -0.43 -6.89
CA ALA A 102 1.01 -1.66 -6.72
C ALA A 102 2.31 -1.51 -5.90
N ALA A 103 2.47 -0.44 -5.12
CA ALA A 103 3.72 -0.11 -4.43
C ALA A 103 4.28 -1.22 -3.54
N PHE A 104 3.43 -2.07 -2.96
CA PHE A 104 3.76 -3.23 -2.14
C PHE A 104 3.06 -4.51 -2.65
N CYS A 105 2.74 -4.55 -3.95
CA CYS A 105 2.09 -5.73 -4.54
C CYS A 105 2.97 -6.98 -4.35
N GLU A 106 2.36 -8.09 -3.93
CA GLU A 106 3.03 -9.37 -3.66
C GLU A 106 4.12 -9.30 -2.57
N CYS A 107 4.07 -8.31 -1.66
CA CYS A 107 4.89 -8.29 -0.44
C CYS A 107 4.34 -9.32 0.57
N GLY A 108 4.45 -10.62 0.20
CA GLY A 108 3.82 -11.73 0.91
C GLY A 108 4.27 -11.92 2.34
N ASP A 109 5.53 -11.57 2.67
CA ASP A 109 6.09 -11.72 4.02
C ASP A 109 5.83 -10.52 4.94
N LEU A 110 5.17 -9.46 4.44
CA LEU A 110 4.85 -8.27 5.22
C LEU A 110 3.70 -8.52 6.20
N VAL A 111 4.03 -8.87 7.44
CA VAL A 111 3.05 -9.18 8.50
C VAL A 111 2.36 -7.92 9.03
N LYS A 112 3.10 -6.83 9.16
CA LYS A 112 2.63 -5.57 9.77
C LYS A 112 3.24 -4.37 9.10
N ILE A 113 2.41 -3.36 8.85
CA ILE A 113 2.87 -2.05 8.42
C ILE A 113 2.20 -0.98 9.27
N LYS A 114 2.99 -0.03 9.77
CA LYS A 114 2.48 1.17 10.41
C LYS A 114 2.37 2.26 9.35
N LEU A 115 1.15 2.54 8.90
CA LEU A 115 0.90 3.61 7.95
C LEU A 115 1.25 4.98 8.56
N PRO A 116 1.93 5.86 7.81
CA PRO A 116 2.42 7.15 8.30
C PRO A 116 1.27 8.13 8.58
N THR A 117 1.40 8.94 9.62
CA THR A 117 0.33 9.86 10.07
C THR A 117 -0.05 10.93 9.04
N GLY A 118 0.83 11.23 8.10
CA GLY A 118 0.60 12.16 6.98
C GLY A 118 -0.14 11.56 5.79
N LEU A 119 -0.41 10.24 5.79
CA LEU A 119 -0.95 9.53 4.63
C LEU A 119 -2.33 10.04 4.23
N LEU A 120 -2.48 10.44 2.98
CA LEU A 120 -3.72 10.92 2.36
C LEU A 120 -4.35 9.88 1.43
N SER A 121 -3.53 9.13 0.69
CA SER A 121 -4.03 8.12 -0.26
C SER A 121 -3.19 6.85 -0.31
N ILE A 122 -3.89 5.75 -0.56
CA ILE A 122 -3.36 4.44 -0.91
C ILE A 122 -3.81 4.16 -2.34
N GLY A 123 -2.86 3.92 -3.25
CA GLY A 123 -3.10 3.73 -4.68
C GLY A 123 -3.78 2.40 -5.02
N PRO A 124 -4.17 2.22 -6.30
CA PRO A 124 -4.71 0.96 -6.79
C PRO A 124 -3.74 -0.20 -6.55
N SER A 125 -4.27 -1.36 -6.14
CA SER A 125 -3.49 -2.58 -5.89
C SER A 125 -2.28 -2.42 -4.96
N ALA A 126 -2.19 -1.36 -4.19
CA ALA A 126 -0.99 -0.99 -3.42
C ALA A 126 -0.47 -2.09 -2.48
N PHE A 127 -1.34 -2.93 -1.95
CA PHE A 127 -1.04 -4.08 -1.08
C PHE A 127 -1.70 -5.37 -1.58
N THR A 128 -1.97 -5.47 -2.88
CA THR A 128 -2.51 -6.71 -3.46
C THR A 128 -1.57 -7.86 -3.14
N ASP A 129 -2.14 -9.01 -2.72
CA ASP A 129 -1.40 -10.23 -2.40
C ASP A 129 -0.33 -10.07 -1.30
N CYS A 130 -0.54 -9.17 -0.33
CA CYS A 130 0.22 -9.15 0.92
C CYS A 130 -0.35 -10.24 1.86
N TRP A 131 -0.05 -11.51 1.59
CA TRP A 131 -0.72 -12.67 2.21
C TRP A 131 -0.59 -12.72 3.73
N GLN A 132 0.54 -12.28 4.28
CA GLN A 132 0.80 -12.31 5.72
C GLN A 132 0.27 -11.08 6.48
N LEU A 133 -0.24 -10.08 5.77
CA LEU A 133 -0.70 -8.85 6.39
C LEU A 133 -1.92 -9.11 7.29
N GLU A 134 -1.78 -8.89 8.59
CA GLU A 134 -2.79 -9.24 9.58
C GLU A 134 -3.80 -8.13 9.87
N LYS A 135 -3.32 -6.88 9.96
CA LYS A 135 -4.13 -5.72 10.36
C LYS A 135 -3.72 -4.46 9.64
N ILE A 136 -4.72 -3.61 9.34
CA ILE A 136 -4.50 -2.25 8.86
C ILE A 136 -5.25 -1.25 9.73
N THR A 137 -4.56 -0.17 10.09
CA THR A 137 -5.18 1.00 10.73
C THR A 137 -4.92 2.22 9.88
N LEU A 138 -5.97 2.81 9.33
CA LEU A 138 -5.85 4.03 8.56
C LEU A 138 -5.55 5.22 9.47
N PRO A 139 -4.53 6.03 9.15
CA PRO A 139 -4.31 7.33 9.79
C PRO A 139 -5.51 8.26 9.64
N ALA A 140 -5.68 9.17 10.58
CA ALA A 140 -6.86 10.04 10.64
C ALA A 140 -7.04 10.94 9.39
N GLY A 141 -5.97 11.19 8.64
CA GLY A 141 -5.98 12.02 7.43
C GLY A 141 -6.21 11.27 6.12
N THR A 142 -6.20 9.94 6.11
CA THR A 142 -6.35 9.15 4.88
C THR A 142 -7.75 9.31 4.32
N ARG A 143 -7.84 9.68 3.04
CA ARG A 143 -9.10 10.00 2.35
C ARG A 143 -9.44 9.04 1.23
N VAL A 144 -8.44 8.34 0.67
CA VAL A 144 -8.61 7.46 -0.49
C VAL A 144 -7.98 6.11 -0.26
N ILE A 145 -8.72 5.06 -0.59
CA ILE A 145 -8.24 3.70 -0.83
C ILE A 145 -8.57 3.37 -2.29
N GLY A 146 -7.56 3.05 -3.10
CA GLY A 146 -7.70 2.71 -4.51
C GLY A 146 -8.36 1.34 -4.74
N PRO A 147 -8.77 1.07 -6.00
CA PRO A 147 -9.29 -0.24 -6.40
C PRO A 147 -8.30 -1.37 -6.11
N GLY A 148 -8.79 -2.50 -5.61
CA GLY A 148 -7.98 -3.67 -5.31
C GLY A 148 -6.88 -3.45 -4.26
N ALA A 149 -6.88 -2.33 -3.52
CA ALA A 149 -5.73 -1.93 -2.71
C ALA A 149 -5.26 -2.96 -1.67
N PHE A 150 -6.12 -3.83 -1.18
CA PHE A 150 -5.83 -4.93 -0.25
C PHE A 150 -6.37 -6.27 -0.76
N GLN A 151 -6.63 -6.38 -2.06
CA GLN A 151 -7.11 -7.62 -2.67
C GLN A 151 -6.12 -8.76 -2.39
N GLY A 152 -6.64 -9.96 -2.07
CA GLY A 152 -5.82 -11.13 -1.82
C GLY A 152 -5.01 -11.11 -0.52
N CYS A 153 -5.26 -10.15 0.39
CA CYS A 153 -4.68 -10.16 1.73
C CYS A 153 -5.36 -11.23 2.60
N ILE A 154 -5.07 -12.50 2.35
CA ILE A 154 -5.81 -13.64 2.91
C ILE A 154 -5.80 -13.74 4.44
N ASN A 155 -4.74 -13.23 5.10
CA ASN A 155 -4.63 -13.22 6.57
C ASN A 155 -5.11 -11.92 7.22
N LEU A 156 -5.60 -10.95 6.43
CA LEU A 156 -6.09 -9.67 6.95
C LEU A 156 -7.42 -9.85 7.67
N TYR A 157 -7.38 -9.90 9.01
CA TYR A 157 -8.58 -10.15 9.82
C TYR A 157 -9.22 -8.88 10.40
N GLN A 158 -8.52 -7.76 10.42
CA GLN A 158 -9.05 -6.50 10.96
C GLN A 158 -8.58 -5.27 10.21
N ILE A 159 -9.53 -4.40 9.87
CA ILE A 159 -9.27 -3.09 9.29
C ILE A 159 -9.90 -2.03 10.18
N LYS A 160 -9.13 -0.97 10.50
CA LYS A 160 -9.67 0.21 11.16
C LYS A 160 -9.71 1.39 10.21
N LEU A 161 -10.91 1.82 9.86
CA LEU A 161 -11.17 2.98 9.01
C LEU A 161 -11.23 4.27 9.82
N ASN A 162 -11.09 5.43 9.16
CA ASN A 162 -11.18 6.74 9.76
C ASN A 162 -12.35 7.53 9.17
N LYS A 163 -12.81 8.57 9.86
CA LYS A 163 -13.95 9.39 9.43
C LYS A 163 -13.68 10.34 8.25
N ALA A 164 -12.41 10.53 7.87
CA ALA A 164 -12.03 11.39 6.75
C ALA A 164 -12.03 10.65 5.41
N LEU A 165 -12.21 9.31 5.44
CA LEU A 165 -12.20 8.47 4.25
C LEU A 165 -13.39 8.84 3.35
N GLU A 166 -13.11 9.21 2.09
CA GLU A 166 -14.09 9.70 1.12
C GLU A 166 -14.33 8.74 -0.03
N ALA A 167 -13.33 7.92 -0.36
CA ALA A 167 -13.43 6.96 -1.44
C ALA A 167 -12.74 5.64 -1.08
N ILE A 168 -13.42 4.54 -1.42
CA ILE A 168 -12.89 3.18 -1.44
C ILE A 168 -13.15 2.66 -2.84
N GLY A 169 -12.10 2.20 -3.51
CA GLY A 169 -12.20 1.64 -4.85
C GLY A 169 -12.91 0.29 -4.87
N GLU A 170 -13.35 -0.11 -6.04
CA GLU A 170 -13.92 -1.44 -6.26
C GLU A 170 -12.89 -2.51 -5.88
N ASP A 171 -13.35 -3.64 -5.40
CA ASP A 171 -12.56 -4.82 -5.06
C ASP A 171 -11.43 -4.57 -4.03
N ALA A 172 -11.48 -3.43 -3.31
CA ALA A 172 -10.39 -3.02 -2.39
C ALA A 172 -10.07 -4.05 -1.30
N PHE A 173 -11.02 -4.90 -0.95
CA PHE A 173 -10.91 -5.94 0.09
C PHE A 173 -11.35 -7.32 -0.42
N ASP A 174 -11.41 -7.52 -1.73
CA ASP A 174 -11.75 -8.82 -2.31
C ASP A 174 -10.69 -9.85 -1.95
N ASP A 175 -11.11 -11.10 -1.80
CA ASP A 175 -10.26 -12.23 -1.44
C ASP A 175 -9.51 -12.05 -0.09
N CYS A 176 -9.98 -11.17 0.80
CA CYS A 176 -9.53 -11.09 2.19
C CYS A 176 -10.26 -12.16 3.01
N GLU A 177 -9.87 -13.44 2.83
CA GLU A 177 -10.61 -14.59 3.34
C GLU A 177 -10.76 -14.61 4.88
N SER A 178 -9.81 -14.02 5.61
CA SER A 178 -9.83 -13.94 7.08
C SER A 178 -10.48 -12.68 7.63
N LEU A 179 -11.05 -11.81 6.80
CA LEU A 179 -11.58 -10.53 7.26
C LEU A 179 -12.82 -10.71 8.14
N GLU A 180 -12.66 -10.45 9.43
CA GLU A 180 -13.70 -10.61 10.44
C GLU A 180 -14.29 -9.30 10.91
N THR A 181 -13.48 -8.21 10.95
CA THR A 181 -13.91 -6.95 11.55
C THR A 181 -13.42 -5.74 10.76
N ILE A 182 -14.35 -4.84 10.45
CA ILE A 182 -14.10 -3.50 9.93
C ILE A 182 -14.52 -2.48 10.97
N ILE A 183 -13.55 -1.94 11.70
CA ILE A 183 -13.80 -0.95 12.75
C ILE A 183 -14.02 0.42 12.11
N ILE A 184 -15.15 1.04 12.41
CA ILE A 184 -15.53 2.38 11.96
C ILE A 184 -15.73 3.33 13.15
N PRO A 185 -15.56 4.65 12.95
CA PRO A 185 -15.82 5.63 14.00
C PRO A 185 -17.30 5.69 14.40
N HIS A 186 -17.56 5.89 15.70
CA HIS A 186 -18.91 5.98 16.23
C HIS A 186 -19.79 7.02 15.50
N GLY A 187 -21.02 6.64 15.18
CA GLY A 187 -22.00 7.47 14.47
C GLY A 187 -21.78 7.57 12.95
N THR A 188 -20.97 6.68 12.37
CA THR A 188 -20.66 6.69 10.91
C THR A 188 -21.20 5.48 10.16
N LEU A 189 -22.00 4.62 10.79
CA LEU A 189 -22.49 3.38 10.18
C LEU A 189 -23.19 3.62 8.83
N ASP A 190 -24.17 4.55 8.78
CA ASP A 190 -24.92 4.87 7.55
C ASP A 190 -24.02 5.40 6.43
N TYR A 191 -22.91 6.05 6.78
CA TYR A 191 -21.93 6.54 5.84
C TYR A 191 -21.14 5.38 5.22
N PHE A 192 -20.59 4.49 6.05
CA PHE A 192 -19.79 3.37 5.57
C PHE A 192 -20.63 2.29 4.87
N MET A 193 -21.90 2.12 5.25
CA MET A 193 -22.83 1.25 4.49
C MET A 193 -23.10 1.75 3.05
N LYS A 194 -22.85 3.03 2.75
CA LYS A 194 -22.94 3.56 1.37
C LYS A 194 -21.60 3.48 0.64
N LEU A 195 -20.50 3.49 1.37
CA LEU A 195 -19.15 3.52 0.82
C LEU A 195 -18.60 2.12 0.54
N LEU A 196 -19.02 1.12 1.32
CA LEU A 196 -18.57 -0.26 1.23
C LEU A 196 -19.60 -1.16 0.52
N PRO A 197 -19.15 -2.20 -0.18
CA PRO A 197 -20.04 -3.21 -0.75
C PRO A 197 -20.85 -3.93 0.35
N LYS A 198 -22.04 -4.40 -0.03
CA LYS A 198 -23.01 -4.96 0.94
C LYS A 198 -22.51 -6.22 1.66
N GLU A 199 -21.65 -6.95 1.01
CA GLU A 199 -21.02 -8.16 1.50
C GLU A 199 -20.19 -7.90 2.77
N LEU A 200 -19.63 -6.70 2.91
CA LEU A 200 -18.83 -6.28 4.05
C LEU A 200 -19.65 -5.64 5.20
N HIS A 201 -20.92 -5.31 4.97
CA HIS A 201 -21.75 -4.66 6.01
C HIS A 201 -21.86 -5.46 7.31
N PRO A 202 -21.95 -6.83 7.29
CA PRO A 202 -21.99 -7.60 8.52
C PRO A 202 -20.73 -7.52 9.39
N LEU A 203 -19.60 -7.04 8.82
CA LEU A 203 -18.30 -6.93 9.49
C LEU A 203 -18.09 -5.57 10.16
N LEU A 204 -19.02 -4.63 10.00
CA LEU A 204 -18.88 -3.26 10.53
C LEU A 204 -19.12 -3.22 12.03
N GLU A 205 -18.15 -2.69 12.76
CA GLU A 205 -18.20 -2.43 14.20
C GLU A 205 -17.89 -0.97 14.51
N GLU A 206 -18.76 -0.29 15.23
CA GLU A 206 -18.54 1.10 15.69
C GLU A 206 -17.73 1.14 17.00
N LEU A 207 -16.67 1.98 17.02
CA LEU A 207 -15.86 2.27 18.20
C LEU A 207 -15.82 3.77 18.49
#